data_457c72233b11e9ec8f6081cd827be667
#
_entry.id   457c72233b11e9ec8f6081cd827be667
#
_cell.length_a   1.000
_cell.length_b   1.000
_cell.length_c   1.000
_cell.angle_alpha   90.00
_cell.angle_beta   90.00
_cell.angle_gamma   90.00
#
_symmetry.space_group_name_H-M   'P 1'
#
loop_
_entity.id
_entity.type
_entity.pdbx_description
1 polymer ?
#
loop_
_entity_poly.entity_id
_entity_poly.type
_entity_poly.pdbx_seq_one_letter_code
_entity_poly.pdbx_strand_id
1 'polypeptide(L)'
;FKYVFEDLKSIMKRSHINFYSQQSIIGGKDLGLSAYYNYNSPTDVGDAMTDIGFNMVSLANYHAFDKKIKAIENSIKYWTDKNVAYSGTSISEETRNKNNIINKNGVKVGLLSYTMGTDEVYKGTYEINIYSDEQAKKDINDLKDKVDIVMVSIDWGNVGKIEVTDKQKQTATYLSELGADIIVGNTGYSIQTIEKINNTIVFYSLGNLLSGHTMVDSRISAVIDFKVNLTEKEDERKIEFKNIKVLLTYAYNNDNTDYKVIPFNKLDKELKNY
;
A
#
# COMPACT_ATOMS: atom_id res chain seq x y z
N PHE A 1 -12.72 15.12 2.55
CA PHE A 1 -11.93 14.17 1.72
C PHE A 1 -12.78 13.37 0.72
N LYS A 2 -14.09 13.17 0.92
CA LYS A 2 -14.92 12.31 0.05
C LYS A 2 -14.85 12.68 -1.43
N TYR A 3 -14.95 13.97 -1.76
CA TYR A 3 -14.88 14.44 -3.14
C TYR A 3 -13.51 14.30 -3.79
N VAL A 4 -12.45 14.20 -2.98
CA VAL A 4 -11.05 14.05 -3.47
C VAL A 4 -10.90 12.81 -4.36
N PHE A 5 -11.59 11.73 -4.01
CA PHE A 5 -11.49 10.42 -4.68
C PHE A 5 -12.74 10.03 -5.48
N GLU A 6 -13.73 10.92 -5.64
CA GLU A 6 -15.03 10.59 -6.24
C GLU A 6 -14.89 10.01 -7.67
N ASP A 7 -13.92 10.50 -8.43
CA ASP A 7 -13.65 10.03 -9.78
C ASP A 7 -13.14 8.57 -9.85
N LEU A 8 -12.62 8.04 -8.75
CA LEU A 8 -12.17 6.64 -8.65
C LEU A 8 -13.26 5.68 -8.19
N LYS A 9 -14.32 6.17 -7.55
CA LYS A 9 -15.33 5.35 -6.88
C LYS A 9 -15.95 4.28 -7.78
N SER A 10 -16.29 4.63 -9.02
CA SER A 10 -16.89 3.68 -9.96
C SER A 10 -15.91 2.58 -10.39
N ILE A 11 -14.61 2.83 -10.32
CA ILE A 11 -13.54 1.91 -10.68
C ILE A 11 -13.31 0.95 -9.51
N MET A 12 -13.11 1.49 -8.31
CA MET A 12 -12.84 0.72 -7.10
C MET A 12 -13.97 -0.24 -6.74
N LYS A 13 -15.23 0.16 -6.94
CA LYS A 13 -16.41 -0.70 -6.68
C LYS A 13 -16.53 -1.93 -7.58
N ARG A 14 -15.74 -2.05 -8.66
CA ARG A 14 -15.73 -3.23 -9.52
C ARG A 14 -14.84 -4.34 -9.00
N SER A 15 -13.88 -4.00 -8.13
CA SER A 15 -12.88 -4.92 -7.61
C SER A 15 -13.30 -5.45 -6.24
N HIS A 16 -12.95 -6.70 -5.95
CA HIS A 16 -13.29 -7.35 -4.69
C HIS A 16 -12.33 -6.97 -3.56
N ILE A 17 -11.06 -6.74 -3.93
CA ILE A 17 -9.99 -6.33 -3.02
C ILE A 17 -9.35 -5.08 -3.60
N ASN A 18 -9.35 -4.01 -2.82
CA ASN A 18 -8.70 -2.76 -3.14
C ASN A 18 -7.68 -2.45 -2.06
N PHE A 19 -6.43 -2.38 -2.48
CA PHE A 19 -5.27 -2.16 -1.62
C PHE A 19 -4.66 -0.79 -1.85
N TYR A 20 -4.16 -0.17 -0.79
CA TYR A 20 -3.28 0.98 -0.86
C TYR A 20 -2.27 1.01 0.30
N SER A 21 -1.22 1.81 0.16
CA SER A 21 -0.27 2.09 1.22
C SER A 21 -0.56 3.46 1.84
N GLN A 22 -0.80 3.48 3.15
CA GLN A 22 -1.04 4.70 3.92
C GLN A 22 0.31 5.25 4.38
N GLN A 23 0.81 6.30 3.71
CA GLN A 23 2.14 6.87 3.94
C GLN A 23 2.19 7.92 5.07
N SER A 24 1.06 8.30 5.65
CA SER A 24 0.99 9.12 6.85
C SER A 24 0.13 8.42 7.90
N ILE A 25 0.59 8.35 9.13
CA ILE A 25 -0.16 7.63 10.18
C ILE A 25 -1.52 8.29 10.44
N ILE A 26 -2.58 7.50 10.61
CA ILE A 26 -3.90 7.97 11.09
C ILE A 26 -3.91 7.90 12.61
N GLY A 27 -3.26 8.85 13.26
CA GLY A 27 -3.22 8.96 14.71
C GLY A 27 -4.42 9.70 15.31
N GLY A 28 -5.18 10.41 14.46
CA GLY A 28 -6.38 11.13 14.85
C GLY A 28 -6.14 12.57 15.35
N LYS A 29 -7.24 13.31 15.48
CA LYS A 29 -7.23 14.76 15.83
C LYS A 29 -6.66 15.04 17.21
N ASP A 30 -6.85 14.12 18.16
CA ASP A 30 -6.45 14.29 19.57
C ASP A 30 -4.94 14.36 19.76
N LEU A 31 -4.15 13.80 18.81
CA LEU A 31 -2.68 13.90 18.80
C LEU A 31 -2.15 15.12 18.04
N GLY A 32 -3.04 16.01 17.60
CA GLY A 32 -2.70 17.17 16.77
C GLY A 32 -2.36 16.79 15.34
N LEU A 33 -3.17 17.27 14.40
CA LEU A 33 -2.93 17.05 12.97
C LEU A 33 -1.67 17.81 12.53
N SER A 34 -0.89 17.19 11.66
CA SER A 34 0.34 17.78 11.14
C SER A 34 0.69 17.25 9.76
N ALA A 35 1.42 18.09 9.01
CA ALA A 35 2.01 17.78 7.71
C ALA A 35 3.52 17.56 7.87
N TYR A 36 4.26 17.73 6.79
CA TYR A 36 5.72 17.60 6.74
C TYR A 36 6.42 18.46 7.82
N TYR A 37 7.27 17.93 8.61
CA TYR A 37 8.06 16.68 8.62
C TYR A 37 7.46 15.53 9.46
N ASN A 38 6.52 15.77 10.32
CA ASN A 38 6.01 14.84 11.32
C ASN A 38 4.51 14.66 11.09
N TYR A 39 4.16 13.72 10.22
CA TYR A 39 2.80 13.54 9.72
C TYR A 39 1.84 12.95 10.75
N ASN A 40 0.63 13.49 10.79
CA ASN A 40 -0.51 12.87 11.45
C ASN A 40 -1.81 13.21 10.72
N SER A 41 -2.45 12.20 10.17
CA SER A 41 -3.70 12.34 9.42
C SER A 41 -4.93 12.15 10.31
N PRO A 42 -6.04 12.83 10.00
CA PRO A 42 -7.33 12.56 10.63
C PRO A 42 -7.93 11.25 10.11
N THR A 43 -8.86 10.67 10.87
CA THR A 43 -9.66 9.50 10.46
C THR A 43 -10.47 9.74 9.18
N ASP A 44 -10.82 10.99 8.89
CA ASP A 44 -11.54 11.41 7.68
C ASP A 44 -10.84 10.93 6.37
N VAL A 45 -9.51 10.75 6.39
CA VAL A 45 -8.76 10.20 5.24
C VAL A 45 -9.11 8.74 5.02
N GLY A 46 -9.04 7.93 6.07
CA GLY A 46 -9.39 6.51 6.01
C GLY A 46 -10.88 6.30 5.70
N ASP A 47 -11.77 7.16 6.24
CA ASP A 47 -13.20 7.15 5.90
C ASP A 47 -13.42 7.38 4.40
N ALA A 48 -12.72 8.33 3.80
CA ALA A 48 -12.81 8.59 2.37
C ALA A 48 -12.30 7.41 1.53
N MET A 49 -11.19 6.77 1.95
CA MET A 49 -10.64 5.60 1.26
C MET A 49 -11.58 4.38 1.35
N THR A 50 -12.16 4.12 2.53
CA THR A 50 -13.13 3.03 2.70
C THR A 50 -14.45 3.28 1.95
N ASP A 51 -14.93 4.52 1.91
CA ASP A 51 -16.14 4.91 1.16
C ASP A 51 -16.05 4.64 -0.35
N ILE A 52 -14.87 4.75 -0.93
CA ILE A 52 -14.65 4.42 -2.35
C ILE A 52 -14.33 2.94 -2.59
N GLY A 53 -14.11 2.15 -1.53
CA GLY A 53 -14.02 0.70 -1.61
C GLY A 53 -12.69 0.08 -1.20
N PHE A 54 -11.70 0.83 -0.70
CA PHE A 54 -10.48 0.25 -0.16
C PHE A 54 -10.77 -0.59 1.09
N ASN A 55 -10.24 -1.81 1.14
CA ASN A 55 -10.51 -2.79 2.18
C ASN A 55 -9.25 -3.57 2.64
N MET A 56 -8.08 -3.16 2.13
CA MET A 56 -6.78 -3.68 2.54
C MET A 56 -5.76 -2.53 2.53
N VAL A 57 -4.95 -2.41 3.59
CA VAL A 57 -4.02 -1.28 3.76
C VAL A 57 -2.68 -1.70 4.33
N SER A 58 -1.58 -1.17 3.74
CA SER A 58 -0.24 -1.24 4.29
C SER A 58 -0.01 -0.07 5.25
N LEU A 59 0.49 -0.36 6.45
CA LEU A 59 0.80 0.62 7.50
C LEU A 59 2.31 0.75 7.78
N ALA A 60 3.14 -0.14 7.24
CA ALA A 60 4.60 -0.02 7.34
C ALA A 60 5.10 0.98 6.29
N ASN A 61 5.61 2.11 6.76
CA ASN A 61 6.16 3.16 5.91
C ASN A 61 7.16 4.02 6.70
N TYR A 62 7.88 4.90 6.00
CA TYR A 62 8.91 5.76 6.56
C TYR A 62 8.38 6.68 7.67
N HIS A 63 7.12 7.09 7.62
CA HIS A 63 6.46 7.97 8.59
C HIS A 63 5.57 7.23 9.61
N ALA A 64 5.69 5.91 9.72
CA ALA A 64 4.87 5.11 10.64
C ALA A 64 5.14 5.45 12.12
N PHE A 65 6.29 6.05 12.46
CA PHE A 65 6.67 6.38 13.83
C PHE A 65 6.59 7.88 14.18
N ASP A 66 6.13 8.73 13.28
CA ASP A 66 6.12 10.19 13.44
C ASP A 66 5.43 10.68 14.72
N LYS A 67 4.36 10.04 15.13
CA LYS A 67 3.62 10.34 16.39
C LYS A 67 3.77 9.27 17.46
N LYS A 68 4.83 8.45 17.37
CA LYS A 68 5.20 7.42 18.34
C LYS A 68 4.10 6.36 18.53
N ILE A 69 4.23 5.56 19.57
CA ILE A 69 3.37 4.40 19.88
C ILE A 69 1.89 4.78 19.95
N LYS A 70 1.56 5.94 20.55
CA LYS A 70 0.15 6.33 20.71
C LYS A 70 -0.59 6.49 19.38
N ALA A 71 0.08 6.99 18.35
CA ALA A 71 -0.52 7.07 17.02
C ALA A 71 -0.67 5.69 16.36
N ILE A 72 0.27 4.76 16.59
CA ILE A 72 0.16 3.37 16.16
C ILE A 72 -1.07 2.71 16.79
N GLU A 73 -1.23 2.83 18.13
CA GLU A 73 -2.41 2.30 18.82
C GLU A 73 -3.72 2.84 18.24
N ASN A 74 -3.81 4.17 18.03
CA ASN A 74 -4.99 4.81 17.47
C ASN A 74 -5.27 4.34 16.03
N SER A 75 -4.23 4.24 15.20
CA SER A 75 -4.34 3.77 13.82
C SER A 75 -4.83 2.32 13.74
N ILE A 76 -4.24 1.43 14.54
CA ILE A 76 -4.65 0.02 14.62
C ILE A 76 -6.10 -0.11 15.08
N LYS A 77 -6.48 0.62 16.14
CA LYS A 77 -7.86 0.64 16.61
C LYS A 77 -8.81 1.09 15.50
N TYR A 78 -8.47 2.17 14.79
CA TYR A 78 -9.28 2.71 13.70
C TYR A 78 -9.50 1.66 12.59
N TRP A 79 -8.45 1.01 12.09
CA TRP A 79 -8.58 0.02 11.01
C TRP A 79 -9.30 -1.25 11.45
N THR A 80 -9.11 -1.66 12.72
CA THR A 80 -9.83 -2.78 13.31
C THR A 80 -11.33 -2.48 13.39
N ASP A 81 -11.71 -1.29 13.90
CA ASP A 81 -13.11 -0.86 14.00
C ASP A 81 -13.79 -0.74 12.61
N LYS A 82 -13.02 -0.42 11.57
CA LYS A 82 -13.50 -0.39 10.17
C LYS A 82 -13.56 -1.76 9.50
N ASN A 83 -13.09 -2.81 10.15
CA ASN A 83 -12.99 -4.16 9.57
C ASN A 83 -12.22 -4.18 8.22
N VAL A 84 -11.14 -3.41 8.16
CA VAL A 84 -10.21 -3.34 7.03
C VAL A 84 -9.02 -4.25 7.35
N ALA A 85 -8.59 -5.07 6.40
CA ALA A 85 -7.38 -5.86 6.55
C ALA A 85 -6.14 -4.95 6.52
N TYR A 86 -5.22 -5.14 7.47
CA TYR A 86 -4.00 -4.33 7.52
C TYR A 86 -2.78 -5.14 7.97
N SER A 87 -1.60 -4.66 7.62
CA SER A 87 -0.32 -5.18 8.10
C SER A 87 0.70 -4.05 8.16
N GLY A 88 1.75 -4.24 8.95
CA GLY A 88 2.90 -3.33 9.01
C GLY A 88 3.12 -2.64 10.32
N THR A 89 2.07 -2.52 11.16
CA THR A 89 2.18 -2.05 12.54
C THR A 89 1.41 -2.95 13.50
N SER A 90 1.83 -3.02 14.77
CA SER A 90 1.16 -3.81 15.80
C SER A 90 1.34 -3.19 17.20
N ILE A 91 0.53 -3.65 18.17
CA ILE A 91 0.60 -3.21 19.57
C ILE A 91 1.26 -4.23 20.49
N SER A 92 1.51 -5.43 19.97
CA SER A 92 2.27 -6.48 20.67
C SER A 92 2.81 -7.49 19.67
N GLU A 93 3.79 -8.28 20.05
CA GLU A 93 4.31 -9.38 19.23
C GLU A 93 3.21 -10.38 18.84
N GLU A 94 2.29 -10.67 19.73
CA GLU A 94 1.18 -11.61 19.52
C GLU A 94 0.15 -11.10 18.49
N THR A 95 0.02 -9.77 18.37
CA THR A 95 -0.93 -9.14 17.43
C THR A 95 -0.31 -8.82 16.08
N ARG A 96 0.99 -9.03 15.95
CA ARG A 96 1.70 -8.83 14.70
C ARG A 96 1.10 -9.69 13.59
N ASN A 97 0.72 -9.05 12.48
CA ASN A 97 0.05 -9.68 11.32
C ASN A 97 -1.27 -10.41 11.63
N LYS A 98 -1.99 -10.07 12.72
CA LYS A 98 -3.23 -10.75 13.12
C LYS A 98 -4.43 -10.41 12.20
N ASN A 99 -4.53 -9.19 11.71
CA ASN A 99 -5.66 -8.70 10.90
C ASN A 99 -5.29 -8.52 9.42
N ASN A 100 -4.39 -9.35 8.92
CA ASN A 100 -3.78 -9.20 7.60
C ASN A 100 -4.40 -10.06 6.49
N ILE A 101 -5.48 -10.81 6.78
CA ILE A 101 -6.12 -11.71 5.82
C ILE A 101 -7.51 -11.19 5.46
N ILE A 102 -7.81 -11.14 4.17
CA ILE A 102 -9.13 -10.90 3.63
C ILE A 102 -9.61 -12.11 2.82
N ASN A 103 -10.88 -12.51 3.02
CA ASN A 103 -11.51 -13.54 2.20
C ASN A 103 -12.58 -12.91 1.32
N LYS A 104 -12.45 -13.08 0.02
CA LYS A 104 -13.43 -12.62 -0.97
C LYS A 104 -13.71 -13.74 -1.97
N ASN A 105 -14.98 -14.11 -2.08
CA ASN A 105 -15.44 -15.17 -2.98
C ASN A 105 -14.71 -16.52 -2.81
N GLY A 106 -14.37 -16.87 -1.57
CA GLY A 106 -13.64 -18.08 -1.25
C GLY A 106 -12.13 -17.99 -1.40
N VAL A 107 -11.59 -16.90 -1.95
CA VAL A 107 -10.15 -16.67 -2.08
C VAL A 107 -9.62 -15.85 -0.90
N LYS A 108 -8.65 -16.40 -0.18
CA LYS A 108 -7.96 -15.74 0.93
C LYS A 108 -6.70 -15.07 0.44
N VAL A 109 -6.60 -13.77 0.66
CA VAL A 109 -5.39 -12.98 0.38
C VAL A 109 -4.80 -12.51 1.70
N GLY A 110 -3.54 -12.84 1.94
CA GLY A 110 -2.78 -12.39 3.11
C GLY A 110 -1.83 -11.27 2.73
N LEU A 111 -1.82 -10.21 3.53
CA LEU A 111 -0.93 -9.06 3.38
C LEU A 111 0.19 -9.12 4.40
N LEU A 112 1.43 -8.98 3.95
CA LEU A 112 2.58 -8.65 4.76
C LEU A 112 3.10 -7.28 4.33
N SER A 113 3.40 -6.42 5.30
CA SER A 113 3.90 -5.07 5.01
C SER A 113 5.17 -4.79 5.76
N TYR A 114 6.15 -4.20 5.08
CA TYR A 114 7.46 -3.85 5.62
C TYR A 114 7.90 -2.46 5.19
N THR A 115 8.77 -1.85 6.00
CA THR A 115 9.54 -0.65 5.62
C THR A 115 11.03 -0.89 5.83
N MET A 116 11.87 -0.29 4.99
CA MET A 116 13.34 -0.34 5.17
C MET A 116 13.84 0.53 6.33
N GLY A 117 12.98 1.35 6.91
CA GLY A 117 13.31 2.22 8.03
C GLY A 117 12.21 3.23 8.33
N THR A 118 12.46 4.12 9.28
CA THR A 118 11.57 5.21 9.68
C THR A 118 12.33 6.51 9.78
N ASP A 119 11.66 7.65 9.55
CA ASP A 119 12.25 8.99 9.67
C ASP A 119 12.73 9.25 11.11
N GLU A 120 11.87 9.01 12.06
CA GLU A 120 12.18 9.07 13.48
C GLU A 120 12.89 7.79 13.95
N VAL A 121 13.86 7.92 14.85
CA VAL A 121 14.60 6.77 15.39
C VAL A 121 13.65 5.81 16.10
N TYR A 122 13.47 4.65 15.52
CA TYR A 122 12.70 3.56 16.06
C TYR A 122 13.62 2.49 16.64
N LYS A 123 13.42 2.14 17.92
CA LYS A 123 14.20 1.13 18.63
C LYS A 123 13.32 -0.01 19.19
N GLY A 124 12.06 -0.06 18.77
CA GLY A 124 11.13 -1.13 19.14
C GLY A 124 11.41 -2.41 18.36
N THR A 125 10.62 -3.44 18.63
CA THR A 125 10.82 -4.79 18.05
C THR A 125 9.64 -5.26 17.23
N TYR A 126 8.41 -4.83 17.57
CA TYR A 126 7.17 -5.34 16.95
C TYR A 126 6.21 -4.27 16.47
N GLU A 127 6.34 -3.03 16.94
CA GLU A 127 5.35 -1.98 16.63
C GLU A 127 5.35 -1.58 15.16
N ILE A 128 6.50 -1.72 14.50
CA ILE A 128 6.65 -1.47 13.06
C ILE A 128 7.42 -2.62 12.45
N ASN A 129 6.91 -3.16 11.36
CA ASN A 129 7.58 -4.22 10.60
C ASN A 129 8.76 -3.63 9.79
N ILE A 130 9.93 -3.51 10.43
CA ILE A 130 11.18 -3.21 9.73
C ILE A 130 11.58 -4.45 8.95
N TYR A 131 11.95 -4.27 7.70
CA TYR A 131 12.35 -5.37 6.82
C TYR A 131 13.67 -6.00 7.27
N SER A 132 13.69 -7.31 7.37
CA SER A 132 14.88 -8.15 7.28
C SER A 132 14.54 -9.43 6.54
N ASP A 133 15.56 -10.05 5.92
CA ASP A 133 15.40 -11.30 5.17
C ASP A 133 14.87 -12.42 6.09
N GLU A 134 15.38 -12.50 7.33
CA GLU A 134 14.96 -13.50 8.33
C GLU A 134 13.49 -13.32 8.72
N GLN A 135 13.08 -12.07 8.98
CA GLN A 135 11.71 -11.79 9.39
C GLN A 135 10.73 -12.02 8.24
N ALA A 136 11.07 -11.59 7.02
CA ALA A 136 10.24 -11.83 5.84
C ALA A 136 10.09 -13.33 5.57
N LYS A 137 11.16 -14.12 5.69
CA LYS A 137 11.13 -15.58 5.56
C LYS A 137 10.21 -16.23 6.59
N LYS A 138 10.30 -15.82 7.85
CA LYS A 138 9.43 -16.33 8.91
C LYS A 138 7.96 -16.00 8.61
N ASP A 139 7.66 -14.74 8.33
CA ASP A 139 6.29 -14.27 8.13
C ASP A 139 5.63 -14.90 6.89
N ILE A 140 6.36 -15.05 5.77
CA ILE A 140 5.84 -15.69 4.57
C ILE A 140 5.57 -17.18 4.84
N ASN A 141 6.49 -17.88 5.51
CA ASN A 141 6.30 -19.28 5.86
C ASN A 141 5.10 -19.48 6.81
N ASP A 142 4.90 -18.58 7.78
CA ASP A 142 3.78 -18.64 8.72
C ASP A 142 2.42 -18.33 8.05
N LEU A 143 2.43 -17.60 6.90
CA LEU A 143 1.23 -17.14 6.21
C LEU A 143 0.81 -18.03 5.04
N LYS A 144 1.76 -18.52 4.23
CA LYS A 144 1.49 -19.15 2.92
C LYS A 144 0.57 -20.38 2.98
N ASP A 145 0.57 -21.13 4.10
CA ASP A 145 -0.28 -22.29 4.29
C ASP A 145 -1.70 -21.93 4.80
N LYS A 146 -1.94 -20.65 5.09
CA LYS A 146 -3.23 -20.14 5.60
C LYS A 146 -4.03 -19.39 4.54
N VAL A 147 -3.40 -19.05 3.42
CA VAL A 147 -3.97 -18.18 2.38
C VAL A 147 -3.73 -18.74 0.99
N ASP A 148 -4.53 -18.27 0.05
CA ASP A 148 -4.40 -18.65 -1.36
C ASP A 148 -3.42 -17.72 -2.10
N ILE A 149 -3.24 -16.50 -1.63
CA ILE A 149 -2.38 -15.49 -2.23
C ILE A 149 -1.60 -14.77 -1.14
N VAL A 150 -0.28 -14.75 -1.25
CA VAL A 150 0.61 -13.96 -0.41
C VAL A 150 0.95 -12.65 -1.12
N MET A 151 0.48 -11.55 -0.56
CA MET A 151 0.79 -10.20 -1.02
C MET A 151 1.78 -9.54 -0.06
N VAL A 152 2.89 -9.01 -0.60
CA VAL A 152 3.87 -8.25 0.17
C VAL A 152 3.84 -6.80 -0.27
N SER A 153 3.62 -5.88 0.67
CA SER A 153 3.84 -4.45 0.48
C SER A 153 5.16 -4.05 1.10
N ILE A 154 5.98 -3.29 0.39
CA ILE A 154 7.28 -2.88 0.89
C ILE A 154 7.58 -1.42 0.58
N ASP A 155 7.89 -0.66 1.63
CA ASP A 155 8.43 0.68 1.53
C ASP A 155 9.94 0.59 1.36
N TRP A 156 10.41 0.88 0.13
CA TRP A 156 11.83 0.72 -0.23
C TRP A 156 12.77 1.78 0.35
N GLY A 157 12.24 2.88 0.90
CA GLY A 157 13.03 4.00 1.38
C GLY A 157 13.80 4.80 0.31
N ASN A 158 13.60 4.49 -0.97
CA ASN A 158 14.28 5.15 -2.10
C ASN A 158 13.41 6.25 -2.70
N VAL A 159 13.43 7.40 -2.07
CA VAL A 159 12.65 8.56 -2.50
C VAL A 159 13.19 9.15 -3.82
N GLY A 160 12.29 9.42 -4.77
CA GLY A 160 12.59 10.17 -6.00
C GLY A 160 13.37 9.42 -7.08
N LYS A 161 13.53 8.10 -6.98
CA LYS A 161 14.14 7.28 -8.03
C LYS A 161 13.09 6.80 -9.03
N ILE A 162 13.29 7.09 -10.32
CA ILE A 162 12.46 6.56 -11.42
C ILE A 162 12.92 5.15 -11.78
N GLU A 163 14.23 4.91 -11.78
CA GLU A 163 14.79 3.61 -12.11
C GLU A 163 14.76 2.66 -10.92
N VAL A 164 14.46 1.41 -11.18
CA VAL A 164 14.50 0.34 -10.17
C VAL A 164 15.95 0.04 -9.81
N THR A 165 16.28 0.11 -8.54
CA THR A 165 17.62 -0.15 -8.03
C THR A 165 17.91 -1.66 -7.92
N ASP A 166 19.19 -2.04 -7.94
CA ASP A 166 19.61 -3.43 -7.74
C ASP A 166 19.13 -3.98 -6.39
N LYS A 167 19.10 -3.16 -5.35
CA LYS A 167 18.58 -3.58 -4.03
C LYS A 167 17.10 -3.91 -4.08
N GLN A 168 16.29 -3.12 -4.77
CA GLN A 168 14.86 -3.43 -4.97
C GLN A 168 14.70 -4.76 -5.72
N LYS A 169 15.46 -4.98 -6.80
CA LYS A 169 15.42 -6.24 -7.57
C LYS A 169 15.84 -7.44 -6.72
N GLN A 170 16.94 -7.35 -5.99
CA GLN A 170 17.42 -8.42 -5.11
C GLN A 170 16.37 -8.78 -4.06
N THR A 171 15.80 -7.78 -3.37
CA THR A 171 14.78 -8.00 -2.36
C THR A 171 13.49 -8.59 -2.98
N ALA A 172 13.04 -8.08 -4.13
CA ALA A 172 11.88 -8.64 -4.82
C ALA A 172 12.10 -10.09 -5.26
N THR A 173 13.29 -10.42 -5.76
CA THR A 173 13.66 -11.79 -6.11
C THR A 173 13.62 -12.70 -4.89
N TYR A 174 14.22 -12.28 -3.78
CA TYR A 174 14.21 -13.05 -2.53
C TYR A 174 12.78 -13.29 -2.01
N LEU A 175 11.95 -12.27 -1.97
CA LEU A 175 10.53 -12.42 -1.57
C LEU A 175 9.76 -13.36 -2.51
N SER A 176 10.03 -13.31 -3.82
CA SER A 176 9.47 -14.24 -4.80
C SER A 176 9.87 -15.69 -4.54
N GLU A 177 11.14 -15.94 -4.23
CA GLU A 177 11.68 -17.26 -3.90
C GLU A 177 11.07 -17.83 -2.60
N LEU A 178 10.70 -16.97 -1.65
CA LEU A 178 10.00 -17.36 -0.42
C LEU A 178 8.53 -17.74 -0.66
N GLY A 179 7.92 -17.32 -1.78
CA GLY A 179 6.55 -17.63 -2.14
C GLY A 179 5.59 -16.45 -2.08
N ALA A 180 6.08 -15.20 -2.19
CA ALA A 180 5.21 -14.06 -2.44
C ALA A 180 4.63 -14.15 -3.86
N ASP A 181 3.32 -13.96 -4.00
CA ASP A 181 2.62 -13.98 -5.30
C ASP A 181 2.52 -12.57 -5.92
N ILE A 182 2.37 -11.55 -5.05
CA ILE A 182 2.24 -10.16 -5.44
C ILE A 182 3.18 -9.33 -4.56
N ILE A 183 3.98 -8.47 -5.17
CA ILE A 183 4.81 -7.49 -4.46
C ILE A 183 4.43 -6.10 -4.92
N VAL A 184 4.07 -5.22 -3.97
CA VAL A 184 3.77 -3.81 -4.22
C VAL A 184 4.75 -2.94 -3.45
N GLY A 185 5.63 -2.29 -4.17
CA GLY A 185 6.57 -1.35 -3.63
C GLY A 185 5.99 0.06 -3.48
N ASN A 186 6.50 0.77 -2.51
CA ASN A 186 6.07 2.13 -2.15
C ASN A 186 7.30 3.03 -1.97
N THR A 187 7.07 4.32 -1.75
CA THR A 187 8.07 5.37 -1.49
C THR A 187 8.83 5.88 -2.72
N GLY A 188 8.63 5.28 -3.90
CA GLY A 188 8.97 6.00 -5.13
C GLY A 188 7.91 7.07 -5.37
N TYR A 189 8.25 8.36 -5.35
CA TYR A 189 7.28 9.40 -5.71
C TYR A 189 6.84 9.32 -7.16
N SER A 190 7.57 8.57 -7.99
CA SER A 190 7.30 8.34 -9.39
C SER A 190 6.95 6.89 -9.66
N ILE A 191 6.20 6.65 -10.74
CA ILE A 191 5.90 5.30 -11.21
C ILE A 191 7.20 4.62 -11.65
N GLN A 192 7.40 3.39 -11.20
CA GLN A 192 8.48 2.51 -11.67
C GLN A 192 7.90 1.34 -12.48
N THR A 193 8.76 0.50 -13.03
CA THR A 193 8.37 -0.63 -13.87
C THR A 193 7.54 -1.67 -13.14
N ILE A 194 6.79 -2.45 -13.93
CA ILE A 194 6.14 -3.69 -13.51
C ILE A 194 6.95 -4.84 -14.09
N GLU A 195 7.25 -5.83 -13.28
CA GLU A 195 8.06 -6.98 -13.66
C GLU A 195 7.41 -8.27 -13.19
N LYS A 196 7.65 -9.37 -13.91
CA LYS A 196 7.32 -10.71 -13.45
C LYS A 196 8.62 -11.44 -13.10
N ILE A 197 8.78 -11.80 -11.83
CA ILE A 197 9.89 -12.60 -11.31
C ILE A 197 9.32 -13.96 -10.92
N ASN A 198 9.78 -15.03 -11.58
CA ASN A 198 9.20 -16.37 -11.43
C ASN A 198 7.67 -16.33 -11.64
N ASN A 199 6.89 -16.67 -10.62
CA ASN A 199 5.42 -16.60 -10.65
C ASN A 199 4.87 -15.32 -9.98
N THR A 200 5.73 -14.47 -9.43
CA THR A 200 5.37 -13.25 -8.71
C THR A 200 5.21 -12.07 -9.65
N ILE A 201 4.13 -11.31 -9.50
CA ILE A 201 4.02 -10.00 -10.14
C ILE A 201 4.55 -8.92 -9.19
N VAL A 202 5.45 -8.08 -9.70
CA VAL A 202 6.11 -7.02 -8.92
C VAL A 202 5.77 -5.66 -9.50
N PHE A 203 5.16 -4.82 -8.69
CA PHE A 203 4.93 -3.40 -8.93
C PHE A 203 5.93 -2.63 -8.09
N TYR A 204 7.03 -2.14 -8.67
CA TYR A 204 8.09 -1.50 -7.88
C TYR A 204 7.68 -0.17 -7.28
N SER A 205 6.90 0.65 -8.00
CA SER A 205 6.22 1.83 -7.46
C SER A 205 5.04 2.22 -8.35
N LEU A 206 3.95 2.60 -7.72
CA LEU A 206 2.74 3.10 -8.41
C LEU A 206 2.62 4.63 -8.35
N GLY A 207 3.63 5.32 -7.80
CA GLY A 207 3.57 6.76 -7.56
C GLY A 207 2.65 7.14 -6.40
N ASN A 208 2.39 8.44 -6.25
CA ASN A 208 1.56 8.97 -5.18
C ASN A 208 0.12 9.19 -5.66
N LEU A 209 -0.83 8.43 -5.11
CA LEU A 209 -2.25 8.59 -5.45
C LEU A 209 -2.77 9.98 -5.07
N LEU A 210 -2.37 10.50 -3.90
CA LEU A 210 -2.64 11.87 -3.47
C LEU A 210 -1.33 12.49 -2.99
N SER A 211 -0.99 13.66 -3.52
CA SER A 211 0.27 14.32 -3.25
C SER A 211 0.13 15.83 -3.24
N GLY A 212 0.77 16.47 -2.27
CA GLY A 212 0.96 17.91 -2.21
C GLY A 212 2.28 18.40 -2.85
N HIS A 213 3.04 17.51 -3.50
CA HIS A 213 4.29 17.88 -4.17
C HIS A 213 4.06 18.85 -5.32
N THR A 214 5.04 19.70 -5.57
CA THR A 214 5.01 20.69 -6.69
C THR A 214 5.48 20.08 -8.01
N MET A 215 6.34 19.07 -7.97
CA MET A 215 6.84 18.40 -9.17
C MET A 215 5.75 17.54 -9.82
N VAL A 216 5.57 17.66 -11.13
CA VAL A 216 4.53 16.95 -11.90
C VAL A 216 4.67 15.44 -11.76
N ASP A 217 5.88 14.89 -11.88
CA ASP A 217 6.15 13.46 -11.79
C ASP A 217 5.70 12.85 -10.45
N SER A 218 5.78 13.63 -9.37
CA SER A 218 5.33 13.21 -8.03
C SER A 218 3.82 13.34 -7.81
N ARG A 219 3.08 13.86 -8.81
CA ARG A 219 1.62 13.97 -8.83
C ARG A 219 0.96 12.93 -9.72
N ILE A 220 1.76 12.14 -10.46
CA ILE A 220 1.25 11.10 -11.35
C ILE A 220 1.34 9.76 -10.63
N SER A 221 0.25 9.01 -10.64
CA SER A 221 0.22 7.65 -10.12
C SER A 221 -0.53 6.69 -11.03
N ALA A 222 -0.36 5.41 -10.77
CA ALA A 222 -1.04 4.33 -11.46
C ALA A 222 -1.98 3.60 -10.48
N VAL A 223 -3.23 3.42 -10.91
CA VAL A 223 -4.15 2.44 -10.34
C VAL A 223 -4.12 1.21 -11.21
N ILE A 224 -3.79 0.07 -10.63
CA ILE A 224 -3.70 -1.20 -11.37
C ILE A 224 -4.92 -2.04 -11.04
N ASP A 225 -5.65 -2.44 -12.06
CA ASP A 225 -6.76 -3.39 -11.98
C ASP A 225 -6.40 -4.68 -12.73
N PHE A 226 -6.56 -5.82 -12.08
CA PHE A 226 -6.31 -7.12 -12.70
C PHE A 226 -7.19 -8.21 -12.08
N LYS A 227 -7.37 -9.29 -12.83
CA LYS A 227 -8.04 -10.50 -12.33
C LYS A 227 -7.03 -11.53 -11.92
N VAL A 228 -7.29 -12.17 -10.78
CA VAL A 228 -6.56 -13.35 -10.33
C VAL A 228 -7.41 -14.58 -10.58
N ASN A 229 -6.91 -15.52 -11.37
CA ASN A 229 -7.49 -16.84 -11.51
C ASN A 229 -6.67 -17.82 -10.68
N LEU A 230 -7.33 -18.45 -9.72
CA LEU A 230 -6.78 -19.53 -8.93
C LEU A 230 -7.33 -20.85 -9.48
N THR A 231 -6.46 -21.78 -9.84
CA THR A 231 -6.83 -23.15 -10.20
C THR A 231 -6.03 -24.12 -9.37
N GLU A 232 -6.72 -25.10 -8.78
CA GLU A 232 -6.11 -26.24 -8.11
C GLU A 232 -6.34 -27.48 -8.98
N LYS A 233 -5.28 -28.18 -9.31
CA LYS A 233 -5.31 -29.42 -10.05
C LYS A 233 -4.25 -30.36 -9.51
N GLU A 234 -4.67 -31.55 -9.02
CA GLU A 234 -3.77 -32.62 -8.55
C GLU A 234 -2.73 -32.14 -7.53
N ASP A 235 -3.17 -31.37 -6.51
CA ASP A 235 -2.34 -30.73 -5.48
C ASP A 235 -1.38 -29.62 -5.97
N GLU A 236 -1.44 -29.24 -7.26
CA GLU A 236 -0.74 -28.07 -7.77
C GLU A 236 -1.64 -26.85 -7.81
N ARG A 237 -1.24 -25.83 -7.05
CA ARG A 237 -1.89 -24.51 -7.03
C ARG A 237 -1.28 -23.64 -8.12
N LYS A 238 -2.09 -23.14 -9.04
CA LYS A 238 -1.67 -22.22 -10.10
C LYS A 238 -2.39 -20.88 -9.97
N ILE A 239 -1.61 -19.80 -9.89
CA ILE A 239 -2.09 -18.41 -9.90
C ILE A 239 -1.79 -17.80 -11.27
N GLU A 240 -2.81 -17.22 -11.91
CA GLU A 240 -2.66 -16.49 -13.15
C GLU A 240 -3.21 -15.07 -13.02
N PHE A 241 -2.40 -14.08 -13.36
CA PHE A 241 -2.81 -12.68 -13.43
C PHE A 241 -3.31 -12.37 -14.83
N LYS A 242 -4.57 -11.93 -14.96
CA LYS A 242 -5.21 -11.66 -16.26
C LYS A 242 -5.79 -10.25 -16.32
N ASN A 243 -5.89 -9.73 -17.54
CA ASN A 243 -6.54 -8.45 -17.84
C ASN A 243 -5.93 -7.29 -17.02
N ILE A 244 -4.61 -7.27 -16.90
CA ILE A 244 -3.93 -6.18 -16.20
C ILE A 244 -4.19 -4.87 -16.95
N LYS A 245 -4.81 -3.92 -16.26
CA LYS A 245 -5.12 -2.58 -16.76
C LYS A 245 -4.43 -1.56 -15.89
N VAL A 246 -3.84 -0.57 -16.52
CA VAL A 246 -3.22 0.57 -15.87
C VAL A 246 -4.07 1.80 -16.13
N LEU A 247 -4.52 2.45 -15.07
CA LEU A 247 -5.17 3.74 -15.12
C LEU A 247 -4.22 4.77 -14.50
N LEU A 248 -3.75 5.70 -15.30
CA LEU A 248 -2.99 6.83 -14.79
C LEU A 248 -3.92 7.85 -14.14
N THR A 249 -3.49 8.39 -13.01
CA THR A 249 -4.20 9.43 -12.28
C THR A 249 -3.27 10.60 -12.00
N TYR A 250 -3.86 11.77 -11.85
CA TYR A 250 -3.17 13.01 -11.49
C TYR A 250 -3.71 13.54 -10.17
N ALA A 251 -2.81 13.79 -9.23
CA ALA A 251 -3.13 14.45 -7.96
C ALA A 251 -3.16 15.96 -8.18
N TYR A 252 -4.34 16.47 -8.50
CA TYR A 252 -4.57 17.91 -8.62
C TYR A 252 -4.56 18.56 -7.24
N ASN A 253 -3.93 19.71 -7.11
CA ASN A 253 -4.11 20.62 -5.99
C ASN A 253 -4.01 22.07 -6.49
N ASN A 254 -4.79 22.95 -5.87
CA ASN A 254 -4.73 24.38 -6.10
C ASN A 254 -4.19 25.04 -4.82
N ASP A 255 -2.91 25.41 -4.84
CA ASP A 255 -2.23 26.06 -3.71
C ASP A 255 -2.45 25.36 -2.35
N ASN A 256 -2.43 24.03 -2.36
CA ASN A 256 -2.66 23.16 -1.19
C ASN A 256 -4.06 23.32 -0.52
N THR A 257 -5.03 23.82 -1.24
CA THR A 257 -6.40 24.02 -0.70
C THR A 257 -7.46 23.12 -1.30
N ASP A 258 -7.35 22.80 -2.59
CA ASP A 258 -8.34 21.99 -3.31
C ASP A 258 -7.66 20.77 -3.93
N TYR A 259 -7.77 19.63 -3.26
CA TYR A 259 -7.17 18.38 -3.69
C TYR A 259 -8.17 17.52 -4.43
N LYS A 260 -7.76 16.93 -5.56
CA LYS A 260 -8.55 15.95 -6.29
C LYS A 260 -7.67 14.93 -6.99
N VAL A 261 -8.06 13.66 -6.98
CA VAL A 261 -7.44 12.61 -7.76
C VAL A 261 -8.23 12.40 -9.05
N ILE A 262 -7.64 12.79 -10.17
CA ILE A 262 -8.32 12.82 -11.47
C ILE A 262 -7.72 11.76 -12.39
N PRO A 263 -8.50 10.78 -12.88
CA PRO A 263 -8.05 9.89 -13.94
C PRO A 263 -7.67 10.64 -15.22
N PHE A 264 -6.59 10.25 -15.88
CA PHE A 264 -6.10 10.96 -17.09
C PHE A 264 -7.15 11.08 -18.20
N ASN A 265 -8.04 10.12 -18.32
CA ASN A 265 -9.13 10.17 -19.31
C ASN A 265 -10.23 11.20 -18.97
N LYS A 266 -10.18 11.77 -17.75
CA LYS A 266 -11.09 12.84 -17.28
C LYS A 266 -10.42 14.21 -17.16
N LEU A 267 -9.10 14.29 -17.42
CA LEU A 267 -8.39 15.58 -17.41
C LEU A 267 -8.89 16.47 -18.54
N ASP A 268 -9.28 17.69 -18.22
CA ASP A 268 -9.61 18.72 -19.21
C ASP A 268 -8.38 19.09 -20.05
N LYS A 269 -8.61 19.65 -21.25
CA LYS A 269 -7.52 20.05 -22.13
C LYS A 269 -6.55 21.02 -21.48
N GLU A 270 -7.07 21.92 -20.66
CA GLU A 270 -6.28 22.94 -19.92
C GLU A 270 -5.38 22.27 -18.86
N LEU A 271 -5.87 21.24 -18.14
CA LEU A 271 -5.09 20.51 -17.16
C LEU A 271 -4.10 19.51 -17.79
N LYS A 272 -4.32 19.09 -19.04
CA LYS A 272 -3.40 18.19 -19.77
C LYS A 272 -2.15 18.90 -20.29
N ASN A 273 -2.13 20.21 -20.31
CA ASN A 273 -1.01 21.03 -20.81
C ASN A 273 -0.06 21.46 -19.68
N TYR A 274 -0.27 21.08 -18.45
CA TYR A 274 0.61 21.25 -17.30
C TYR A 274 1.31 19.91 -17.00
#